data_db37aa83fa5c450749912e86ee0bad2e
#
_entry.id   db37aa83fa5c450749912e86ee0bad2e
#
_cell.length_a   1.000
_cell.length_b   1.000
_cell.length_c   1.000
_cell.angle_alpha   90.00
_cell.angle_beta   90.00
_cell.angle_gamma   90.00
#
_symmetry.space_group_name_H-M   'P 1'
#
loop_
_entity.id
_entity.type
_entity.pdbx_description
1 polymer ?
#
loop_
_entity_poly.entity_id
_entity_poly.type
_entity_poly.pdbx_seq_one_letter_code
_entity_poly.pdbx_strand_id
1 'polypeptide(L)'
;MNKPFVFSLLATSLLAAYQAQAAGTLVAEMSQMSVSTAGAGSAALAENASVAYSNPAGMSYLDHPSLSVNLAAMALSIDYQDANDPSQSADDAGGFQPYGSLYYVHPWSDRVRFGVSLSAQGGSALDYGTQYAGKMELNDLRLSVLQLNPSLSYQLNERWSVGAGVQIDYATYQQNFLVDHAHLDTDAWTLGYNLGVMFQLNDNHRFGLTYRSEMNHDLTGNINTEAFRYQIAGPIYKEIPAMSGQAGVNVLNPRQVTLSGLHQVTTPLSLVWSLGFEQWSANQSTHVSINDTHFTQISRNFDDVWIAALGARYQLTPKLRLETGVGYASSPLDDPSIQSADLPVDSQHRYSLGMHYQWRPNLSLNGYYSYVDYGNPEIASESMQGQFDNHNQFFGLLINMTF
;
A
#
# COMPACT_ATOMS: atom_id res chain seq x y z
N MET A 1 8.86 35.24 -13.83
CA MET A 1 8.28 34.76 -12.55
C MET A 1 8.92 33.43 -12.23
N ASN A 2 9.54 33.36 -11.06
CA ASN A 2 10.60 32.40 -10.72
C ASN A 2 10.13 30.94 -10.67
N LYS A 3 10.60 30.14 -11.64
CA LYS A 3 10.38 28.68 -11.72
C LYS A 3 10.97 27.85 -10.57
N PRO A 4 11.99 28.31 -9.79
CA PRO A 4 12.53 27.49 -8.68
C PRO A 4 11.63 27.41 -7.43
N PHE A 5 10.69 28.33 -7.22
CA PHE A 5 9.88 28.37 -6.00
C PHE A 5 8.78 27.30 -5.96
N VAL A 6 8.29 26.86 -7.12
CA VAL A 6 7.26 25.81 -7.21
C VAL A 6 7.86 24.42 -6.98
N PHE A 7 9.11 24.19 -7.41
CA PHE A 7 9.82 22.93 -7.20
C PHE A 7 10.21 22.72 -5.73
N SER A 8 10.54 23.78 -4.99
CA SER A 8 10.90 23.66 -3.57
C SER A 8 9.69 23.38 -2.68
N LEU A 9 8.50 23.90 -2.99
CA LEU A 9 7.28 23.58 -2.25
C LEU A 9 6.79 22.15 -2.49
N LEU A 10 6.93 21.63 -3.72
CA LEU A 10 6.59 20.25 -4.07
C LEU A 10 7.56 19.25 -3.42
N ALA A 11 8.85 19.58 -3.35
CA ALA A 11 9.83 18.73 -2.70
C ALA A 11 9.66 18.66 -1.17
N THR A 12 9.26 19.75 -0.52
CA THR A 12 9.02 19.78 0.93
C THR A 12 7.72 19.10 1.32
N SER A 13 6.68 19.09 0.48
CA SER A 13 5.44 18.35 0.76
C SER A 13 5.60 16.83 0.57
N LEU A 14 6.49 16.40 -0.33
CA LEU A 14 6.82 14.96 -0.52
C LEU A 14 7.70 14.42 0.62
N LEU A 15 8.52 15.25 1.25
CA LEU A 15 9.36 14.86 2.39
C LEU A 15 8.59 14.84 3.73
N ALA A 16 7.39 15.43 3.78
CA ALA A 16 6.53 15.40 4.97
C ALA A 16 5.59 14.16 5.01
N ALA A 17 5.63 13.29 3.99
CA ALA A 17 4.82 12.08 3.91
C ALA A 17 5.43 10.91 4.72
N TYR A 18 5.90 11.18 5.94
CA TYR A 18 6.26 10.14 6.88
C TYR A 18 5.02 9.77 7.67
N GLN A 19 4.46 8.63 7.37
CA GLN A 19 3.59 7.78 8.19
C GLN A 19 2.32 7.35 7.51
N ALA A 20 2.16 6.08 7.33
CA ALA A 20 0.88 5.42 7.18
C ALA A 20 0.97 3.90 7.18
N GLN A 21 0.01 3.28 7.45
CA GLN A 21 -0.39 2.20 7.88
C GLN A 21 -1.28 1.16 7.71
N ALA A 22 -1.75 0.30 8.15
CA ALA A 22 -2.20 -1.02 8.52
C ALA A 22 -3.29 -1.60 7.63
N ALA A 23 -3.10 -2.73 7.24
CA ALA A 23 -3.71 -3.99 6.90
C ALA A 23 -2.93 -4.64 5.77
N GLY A 24 -1.93 -5.37 6.14
CA GLY A 24 -0.92 -5.87 5.23
C GLY A 24 0.19 -4.84 4.99
N THR A 25 1.36 -5.29 4.59
CA THR A 25 2.48 -4.41 4.25
C THR A 25 2.23 -3.61 2.98
N LEU A 26 1.22 -3.98 2.18
CA LEU A 26 0.84 -3.34 0.93
C LEU A 26 -0.50 -2.62 1.05
N VAL A 27 -0.55 -1.35 0.67
CA VAL A 27 -1.77 -0.54 0.58
C VAL A 27 -1.89 -0.02 -0.85
N ALA A 28 -2.66 -0.71 -1.67
CA ALA A 28 -2.79 -0.41 -3.10
C ALA A 28 -3.25 1.03 -3.39
N GLU A 29 -4.08 1.59 -2.52
CA GLU A 29 -4.64 2.95 -2.63
C GLU A 29 -3.56 4.04 -2.55
N MET A 30 -2.39 3.76 -2.00
CA MET A 30 -1.30 4.73 -1.88
C MET A 30 -0.49 4.91 -3.17
N SER A 31 -0.47 3.90 -4.02
CA SER A 31 0.37 3.85 -5.22
C SER A 31 -0.41 3.72 -6.54
N GLN A 32 -1.53 3.01 -6.53
CA GLN A 32 -2.39 2.82 -7.70
C GLN A 32 -3.46 3.91 -7.78
N MET A 33 -3.55 4.60 -8.92
CA MET A 33 -4.50 5.71 -9.09
C MET A 33 -5.86 5.28 -9.66
N SER A 34 -6.21 3.99 -9.57
CA SER A 34 -7.55 3.45 -9.83
C SER A 34 -8.43 3.35 -8.58
N VAL A 35 -8.12 4.18 -7.55
CA VAL A 35 -8.84 4.21 -6.27
C VAL A 35 -10.33 4.48 -6.44
N SER A 36 -10.71 5.40 -7.34
CA SER A 36 -12.11 5.74 -7.64
C SER A 36 -12.94 4.56 -8.17
N THR A 37 -12.30 3.50 -8.66
CA THR A 37 -12.93 2.27 -9.14
C THR A 37 -12.59 1.05 -8.30
N ALA A 38 -12.16 1.24 -7.04
CA ALA A 38 -11.76 0.17 -6.10
C ALA A 38 -10.67 -0.77 -6.66
N GLY A 39 -9.73 -0.24 -7.46
CA GLY A 39 -8.68 -1.02 -8.12
C GLY A 39 -9.08 -1.64 -9.45
N ALA A 40 -10.37 -1.55 -9.84
CA ALA A 40 -10.82 -2.07 -11.13
C ALA A 40 -10.19 -1.31 -12.30
N GLY A 41 -9.67 -2.05 -13.28
CA GLY A 41 -9.01 -1.50 -14.46
C GLY A 41 -7.55 -1.10 -14.25
N SER A 42 -6.95 -1.35 -13.10
CA SER A 42 -5.60 -0.85 -12.73
C SER A 42 -4.53 -1.16 -13.77
N ALA A 43 -4.52 -2.36 -14.35
CA ALA A 43 -3.56 -2.75 -15.38
C ALA A 43 -3.96 -2.34 -16.81
N ALA A 44 -5.23 -1.95 -17.05
CA ALA A 44 -5.74 -1.63 -18.39
C ALA A 44 -5.98 -0.12 -18.64
N LEU A 45 -6.15 0.68 -17.58
CA LEU A 45 -6.29 2.12 -17.68
C LEU A 45 -4.94 2.77 -18.06
N ALA A 46 -4.97 3.70 -19.01
CA ALA A 46 -3.77 4.37 -19.53
C ALA A 46 -4.09 5.81 -19.94
N GLU A 47 -4.56 6.62 -18.98
CA GLU A 47 -5.07 7.97 -19.24
C GLU A 47 -4.14 9.10 -18.73
N ASN A 48 -3.20 8.77 -17.85
CA ASN A 48 -2.30 9.73 -17.22
C ASN A 48 -0.97 9.07 -16.81
N ALA A 49 -0.04 9.86 -16.28
CA ALA A 49 1.31 9.38 -15.96
C ALA A 49 1.38 8.31 -14.86
N SER A 50 0.32 8.11 -14.06
CA SER A 50 0.31 7.05 -13.03
C SER A 50 0.41 5.64 -13.61
N VAL A 51 0.18 5.48 -14.90
CA VAL A 51 0.39 4.23 -15.63
C VAL A 51 1.84 3.73 -15.56
N ALA A 52 2.82 4.63 -15.36
CA ALA A 52 4.23 4.25 -15.15
C ALA A 52 4.40 3.31 -13.95
N TYR A 53 3.53 3.43 -12.93
CA TYR A 53 3.47 2.53 -11.79
C TYR A 53 2.60 1.31 -12.07
N SER A 54 1.33 1.53 -12.48
CA SER A 54 0.32 0.47 -12.53
C SER A 54 0.56 -0.55 -13.65
N ASN A 55 0.98 -0.08 -14.84
CA ASN A 55 1.36 -0.93 -15.98
C ASN A 55 2.31 -0.17 -16.91
N PRO A 56 3.62 -0.41 -16.88
CA PRO A 56 4.55 0.34 -17.72
C PRO A 56 4.26 0.23 -19.22
N ALA A 57 3.65 -0.87 -19.70
CA ALA A 57 3.25 -1.00 -21.09
C ALA A 57 2.20 0.05 -21.51
N GLY A 58 1.37 0.51 -20.57
CA GLY A 58 0.32 1.51 -20.82
C GLY A 58 0.87 2.91 -21.14
N MET A 59 2.13 3.19 -20.82
CA MET A 59 2.75 4.47 -21.21
C MET A 59 2.75 4.70 -22.72
N SER A 60 2.67 3.63 -23.53
CA SER A 60 2.56 3.71 -25.00
C SER A 60 1.34 4.48 -25.50
N TYR A 61 0.33 4.67 -24.64
CA TYR A 61 -0.88 5.45 -24.97
C TYR A 61 -0.76 6.94 -24.65
N LEU A 62 0.37 7.39 -24.10
CA LEU A 62 0.62 8.78 -23.77
C LEU A 62 1.53 9.41 -24.84
N ASP A 63 0.95 10.27 -25.68
CA ASP A 63 1.64 10.89 -26.82
C ASP A 63 2.36 12.19 -26.46
N HIS A 64 2.11 12.72 -25.27
CA HIS A 64 2.70 13.96 -24.75
C HIS A 64 3.40 13.72 -23.41
N PRO A 65 4.45 14.51 -23.09
CA PRO A 65 5.01 14.51 -21.76
C PRO A 65 3.92 14.76 -20.72
N SER A 66 3.81 13.88 -19.76
CA SER A 66 2.70 13.85 -18.79
C SER A 66 3.23 13.78 -17.37
N LEU A 67 2.65 14.57 -16.48
CA LEU A 67 2.93 14.59 -15.06
C LEU A 67 1.64 14.37 -14.29
N SER A 68 1.65 13.45 -13.33
CA SER A 68 0.56 13.26 -12.38
C SER A 68 1.08 13.41 -10.95
N VAL A 69 0.38 14.20 -10.15
CA VAL A 69 0.68 14.41 -8.73
C VAL A 69 -0.55 14.02 -7.91
N ASN A 70 -0.40 13.08 -7.01
CA ASN A 70 -1.43 12.70 -6.07
C ASN A 70 -1.16 13.33 -4.71
N LEU A 71 -2.17 13.97 -4.13
CA LEU A 71 -2.20 14.48 -2.77
C LEU A 71 -3.38 13.83 -2.06
N ALA A 72 -3.11 13.07 -1.03
CA ALA A 72 -4.10 12.22 -0.40
C ALA A 72 -3.91 12.11 1.11
N ALA A 73 -4.90 11.57 1.75
CA ALA A 73 -4.83 11.16 3.13
C ALA A 73 -5.63 9.88 3.36
N MET A 74 -5.28 9.20 4.42
CA MET A 74 -5.89 8.00 4.93
C MET A 74 -6.31 8.25 6.38
N ALA A 75 -7.50 7.77 6.74
CA ALA A 75 -7.98 7.71 8.12
C ALA A 75 -8.20 6.24 8.47
N LEU A 76 -7.26 5.68 9.22
CA LEU A 76 -7.27 4.29 9.66
C LEU A 76 -7.91 4.22 11.05
N SER A 77 -8.88 3.33 11.23
CA SER A 77 -9.43 2.94 12.51
C SER A 77 -9.10 1.48 12.77
N ILE A 78 -8.51 1.21 13.91
CA ILE A 78 -8.27 -0.14 14.42
C ILE A 78 -8.62 -0.14 15.90
N ASP A 79 -9.61 -0.94 16.23
CA ASP A 79 -10.06 -1.14 17.60
C ASP A 79 -9.81 -2.60 17.99
N TYR A 80 -9.20 -2.83 19.15
CA TYR A 80 -9.03 -4.14 19.75
C TYR A 80 -9.96 -4.28 20.95
N GLN A 81 -10.79 -5.30 20.96
CA GLN A 81 -11.69 -5.64 22.07
C GLN A 81 -11.22 -6.91 22.74
N ASP A 82 -10.75 -6.81 23.99
CA ASP A 82 -10.37 -7.98 24.79
C ASP A 82 -11.62 -8.73 25.25
N ALA A 83 -11.60 -10.07 25.07
CA ALA A 83 -12.74 -10.93 25.37
C ALA A 83 -12.96 -11.15 26.87
N ASN A 84 -11.92 -10.96 27.71
CA ASN A 84 -11.94 -11.28 29.13
C ASN A 84 -12.00 -10.07 30.04
N ASP A 85 -11.33 -8.97 29.65
CA ASP A 85 -11.20 -7.75 30.44
C ASP A 85 -11.28 -6.49 29.54
N PRO A 86 -12.41 -5.78 29.51
CA PRO A 86 -12.54 -4.56 28.70
C PRO A 86 -11.47 -3.48 28.98
N SER A 87 -10.84 -3.48 30.16
CA SER A 87 -9.76 -2.56 30.48
C SER A 87 -8.44 -2.86 29.76
N GLN A 88 -8.35 -4.02 29.11
CA GLN A 88 -7.21 -4.45 28.29
C GLN A 88 -7.47 -4.25 26.78
N SER A 89 -8.56 -3.62 26.42
CA SER A 89 -8.87 -3.22 25.03
C SER A 89 -8.06 -1.98 24.61
N ALA A 90 -8.01 -1.69 23.32
CA ALA A 90 -7.42 -0.48 22.76
C ALA A 90 -8.34 0.07 21.67
N ASP A 91 -8.63 1.36 21.74
CA ASP A 91 -9.46 2.06 20.78
C ASP A 91 -8.59 2.95 19.88
N ASP A 92 -8.96 3.07 18.59
CA ASP A 92 -8.36 3.99 17.60
C ASP A 92 -6.83 3.92 17.50
N ALA A 93 -6.30 2.69 17.48
CA ALA A 93 -4.86 2.45 17.34
C ALA A 93 -4.28 2.87 15.98
N GLY A 94 -5.13 3.32 15.03
CA GLY A 94 -4.78 3.81 13.70
C GLY A 94 -4.38 5.28 13.69
N GLY A 95 -5.18 6.11 12.99
CA GLY A 95 -5.01 7.55 12.94
C GLY A 95 -5.04 8.15 11.53
N PHE A 96 -4.81 9.46 11.45
CA PHE A 96 -4.86 10.22 10.20
C PHE A 96 -3.48 10.39 9.60
N GLN A 97 -3.31 9.98 8.33
CA GLN A 97 -2.03 9.96 7.66
C GLN A 97 -2.09 10.61 6.26
N PRO A 98 -1.44 11.75 6.03
CA PRO A 98 -1.26 12.30 4.70
C PRO A 98 -0.21 11.51 3.92
N TYR A 99 -0.44 11.33 2.62
CA TYR A 99 0.54 10.73 1.71
C TYR A 99 0.45 11.36 0.31
N GLY A 100 1.44 11.07 -0.52
CA GLY A 100 1.46 11.56 -1.88
C GLY A 100 2.24 10.66 -2.81
N SER A 101 2.02 10.85 -4.11
CA SER A 101 2.77 10.17 -5.15
C SER A 101 2.96 11.06 -6.38
N LEU A 102 4.02 10.78 -7.10
CA LEU A 102 4.41 11.54 -8.29
C LEU A 102 4.73 10.56 -9.42
N TYR A 103 4.21 10.88 -10.61
CA TYR A 103 4.39 10.06 -11.79
C TYR A 103 4.74 10.96 -12.97
N TYR A 104 5.71 10.55 -13.78
CA TYR A 104 6.09 11.26 -14.99
C TYR A 104 6.29 10.27 -16.13
N VAL A 105 5.80 10.62 -17.32
CA VAL A 105 6.02 9.88 -18.55
C VAL A 105 6.49 10.81 -19.64
N HIS A 106 7.53 10.41 -20.36
CA HIS A 106 8.11 11.14 -21.48
C HIS A 106 8.12 10.28 -22.75
N PRO A 107 7.47 10.71 -23.85
CA PRO A 107 7.62 10.09 -25.15
C PRO A 107 9.04 10.34 -25.68
N TRP A 108 9.85 9.28 -25.78
CA TRP A 108 11.21 9.37 -26.31
C TRP A 108 11.23 9.26 -27.85
N SER A 109 10.32 8.45 -28.39
CA SER A 109 10.11 8.27 -29.82
C SER A 109 8.68 7.81 -30.08
N ASP A 110 8.31 7.59 -31.34
CA ASP A 110 6.98 7.08 -31.72
C ASP A 110 6.63 5.77 -31.03
N ARG A 111 7.62 4.95 -30.65
CA ARG A 111 7.43 3.62 -30.07
C ARG A 111 7.95 3.45 -28.65
N VAL A 112 8.79 4.37 -28.16
CA VAL A 112 9.44 4.25 -26.85
C VAL A 112 8.94 5.35 -25.92
N ARG A 113 8.56 4.95 -24.71
CA ARG A 113 8.24 5.86 -23.60
C ARG A 113 9.12 5.54 -22.41
N PHE A 114 9.62 6.57 -21.76
CA PHE A 114 10.27 6.49 -20.46
C PHE A 114 9.31 6.99 -19.39
N GLY A 115 9.25 6.32 -18.26
CA GLY A 115 8.45 6.72 -17.12
C GLY A 115 9.21 6.63 -15.80
N VAL A 116 8.75 7.36 -14.82
CA VAL A 116 9.19 7.24 -13.43
C VAL A 116 8.00 7.44 -12.51
N SER A 117 7.90 6.62 -11.48
CA SER A 117 6.99 6.82 -10.35
C SER A 117 7.76 6.93 -9.04
N LEU A 118 7.27 7.78 -8.14
CA LEU A 118 7.67 7.88 -6.75
C LEU A 118 6.39 7.79 -5.91
N SER A 119 6.24 6.74 -5.12
CA SER A 119 5.03 6.46 -4.36
C SER A 119 5.30 5.64 -3.10
N ALA A 120 4.49 5.82 -2.08
CA ALA A 120 4.44 4.89 -0.97
C ALA A 120 3.81 3.57 -1.43
N GLN A 121 4.38 2.43 -1.01
CA GLN A 121 3.84 1.11 -1.36
C GLN A 121 2.89 0.59 -0.29
N GLY A 122 3.01 1.09 0.90
CA GLY A 122 2.27 0.68 2.07
C GLY A 122 3.06 1.00 3.32
N GLY A 123 2.64 0.40 4.37
CA GLY A 123 3.25 0.62 5.65
C GLY A 123 2.36 0.19 6.82
N SER A 124 2.70 0.58 8.03
CA SER A 124 1.90 0.45 9.25
C SER A 124 2.22 1.59 10.20
N ALA A 125 1.24 2.26 10.79
CA ALA A 125 1.38 3.14 11.93
C ALA A 125 0.28 2.83 12.92
N LEU A 126 0.64 2.10 13.92
CA LEU A 126 -0.22 1.63 14.98
C LEU A 126 0.25 2.24 16.28
N ASP A 127 -0.68 2.62 17.13
CA ASP A 127 -0.42 3.06 18.50
C ASP A 127 -1.51 2.50 19.41
N TYR A 128 -1.25 1.32 19.96
CA TYR A 128 -2.14 0.68 20.94
C TYR A 128 -1.92 1.21 22.36
N GLY A 129 -0.88 2.02 22.57
CA GLY A 129 -0.48 2.49 23.87
C GLY A 129 0.07 1.39 24.78
N THR A 130 0.10 1.69 26.08
CA THR A 130 0.75 0.83 27.10
C THR A 130 -0.22 0.16 28.07
N GLN A 131 -1.51 0.17 27.76
CA GLN A 131 -2.54 -0.33 28.69
C GLN A 131 -3.33 -1.56 28.19
N TYR A 132 -3.19 -1.94 26.92
CA TYR A 132 -3.91 -3.07 26.35
C TYR A 132 -3.21 -4.43 26.61
N ALA A 133 -3.87 -5.53 26.26
CA ALA A 133 -3.39 -6.89 26.53
C ALA A 133 -2.02 -7.18 25.90
N GLY A 134 -1.79 -6.77 24.65
CA GLY A 134 -0.54 -7.00 23.90
C GLY A 134 0.62 -6.05 24.20
N LYS A 135 0.53 -5.21 25.22
CA LYS A 135 1.51 -4.15 25.54
C LYS A 135 2.96 -4.60 25.75
N MET A 136 3.17 -5.89 25.98
CA MET A 136 4.52 -6.46 26.09
C MET A 136 5.13 -6.79 24.73
N GLU A 137 4.32 -6.95 23.69
CA GLU A 137 4.73 -7.33 22.35
C GLU A 137 4.79 -6.13 21.40
N LEU A 138 3.83 -5.21 21.55
CA LEU A 138 3.70 -4.04 20.68
C LEU A 138 3.05 -2.89 21.46
N ASN A 139 3.64 -1.72 21.47
CA ASN A 139 2.99 -0.49 21.92
C ASN A 139 2.64 0.38 20.74
N ASP A 140 3.63 0.71 19.94
CA ASP A 140 3.44 1.37 18.66
C ASP A 140 4.37 0.80 17.59
N LEU A 141 3.97 0.93 16.34
CA LEU A 141 4.69 0.43 15.17
C LEU A 141 4.58 1.44 14.04
N ARG A 142 5.69 1.68 13.35
CA ARG A 142 5.76 2.46 12.13
C ARG A 142 6.59 1.73 11.08
N LEU A 143 5.93 1.28 10.03
CA LEU A 143 6.55 0.75 8.82
C LEU A 143 6.26 1.72 7.68
N SER A 144 7.26 2.11 6.90
CA SER A 144 7.08 2.92 5.69
C SER A 144 7.93 2.34 4.58
N VAL A 145 7.33 2.20 3.39
CA VAL A 145 8.01 1.75 2.18
C VAL A 145 7.79 2.77 1.08
N LEU A 146 8.84 3.49 0.72
CA LEU A 146 8.86 4.44 -0.39
C LEU A 146 9.53 3.79 -1.60
N GLN A 147 8.86 3.80 -2.75
CA GLN A 147 9.37 3.21 -3.98
C GLN A 147 9.64 4.27 -5.05
N LEU A 148 10.86 4.22 -5.61
CA LEU A 148 11.20 4.84 -6.90
C LEU A 148 11.19 3.74 -7.97
N ASN A 149 10.40 3.95 -9.06
CA ASN A 149 10.28 2.96 -10.13
C ASN A 149 10.50 3.59 -11.51
N PRO A 150 11.75 3.71 -12.01
CA PRO A 150 12.01 4.02 -13.41
C PRO A 150 11.56 2.85 -14.30
N SER A 151 10.93 3.18 -15.44
CA SER A 151 10.34 2.20 -16.35
C SER A 151 10.43 2.62 -17.81
N LEU A 152 10.37 1.62 -18.69
CA LEU A 152 10.34 1.78 -20.14
C LEU A 152 9.14 1.06 -20.73
N SER A 153 8.58 1.64 -21.79
CA SER A 153 7.53 1.03 -22.61
C SER A 153 7.96 0.98 -24.07
N TYR A 154 7.59 -0.10 -24.74
CA TYR A 154 7.80 -0.28 -26.17
C TYR A 154 6.51 -0.71 -26.85
N GLN A 155 6.07 0.08 -27.83
CA GLN A 155 4.92 -0.24 -28.67
C GLN A 155 5.35 -1.18 -29.80
N LEU A 156 4.94 -2.45 -29.72
CA LEU A 156 5.25 -3.47 -30.72
C LEU A 156 4.50 -3.20 -32.03
N ASN A 157 3.24 -2.85 -31.92
CA ASN A 157 2.33 -2.49 -33.04
C ASN A 157 1.12 -1.72 -32.47
N GLU A 158 0.12 -1.45 -33.31
CA GLU A 158 -1.10 -0.72 -32.94
C GLU A 158 -1.94 -1.41 -31.82
N ARG A 159 -1.76 -2.72 -31.62
CA ARG A 159 -2.52 -3.49 -30.63
C ARG A 159 -1.73 -3.91 -29.41
N TRP A 160 -0.45 -4.06 -29.51
CA TRP A 160 0.39 -4.62 -28.45
C TRP A 160 1.47 -3.66 -28.01
N SER A 161 1.58 -3.48 -26.72
CA SER A 161 2.74 -2.86 -26.09
C SER A 161 3.22 -3.69 -24.89
N VAL A 162 4.50 -3.54 -24.59
CA VAL A 162 5.19 -4.17 -23.46
C VAL A 162 5.94 -3.11 -22.67
N GLY A 163 6.17 -3.37 -21.41
CA GLY A 163 6.93 -2.48 -20.56
C GLY A 163 7.62 -3.20 -19.42
N ALA A 164 8.66 -2.59 -18.91
CA ALA A 164 9.40 -3.09 -17.77
C ALA A 164 9.92 -1.94 -16.91
N GLY A 165 10.09 -2.16 -15.63
CA GLY A 165 10.64 -1.19 -14.69
C GLY A 165 11.47 -1.86 -13.61
N VAL A 166 12.29 -1.05 -12.95
CA VAL A 166 13.09 -1.43 -11.79
C VAL A 166 12.46 -0.79 -10.55
N GLN A 167 12.17 -1.58 -9.55
CA GLN A 167 11.64 -1.14 -8.27
C GLN A 167 12.81 -0.92 -7.30
N ILE A 168 12.89 0.25 -6.70
CA ILE A 168 13.92 0.64 -5.73
C ILE A 168 13.18 1.12 -4.49
N ASP A 169 13.11 0.26 -3.48
CA ASP A 169 12.42 0.56 -2.23
C ASP A 169 13.40 1.01 -1.18
N TYR A 170 13.00 2.02 -0.42
CA TYR A 170 13.57 2.36 0.87
C TYR A 170 12.50 2.09 1.92
N ALA A 171 12.76 1.13 2.80
CA ALA A 171 11.88 0.72 3.88
C ALA A 171 12.47 1.14 5.23
N THR A 172 11.63 1.63 6.14
CA THR A 172 11.96 1.91 7.54
C THR A 172 10.97 1.20 8.45
N TYR A 173 11.46 0.64 9.53
CA TYR A 173 10.64 -0.05 10.53
C TYR A 173 11.06 0.40 11.93
N GLN A 174 10.11 0.96 12.67
CA GLN A 174 10.28 1.42 14.05
C GLN A 174 9.19 0.78 14.90
N GLN A 175 9.57 0.22 16.06
CA GLN A 175 8.64 -0.41 16.97
C GLN A 175 9.02 -0.11 18.42
N ASN A 176 8.01 0.26 19.21
CA ASN A 176 8.09 0.30 20.65
C ASN A 176 7.31 -0.86 21.26
N PHE A 177 7.86 -1.50 22.28
CA PHE A 177 7.30 -2.66 22.95
C PHE A 177 7.79 -2.77 24.39
N LEU A 178 7.41 -3.80 25.14
CA LEU A 178 7.73 -3.96 26.56
C LEU A 178 7.28 -2.77 27.41
N VAL A 179 6.02 -2.31 27.20
CA VAL A 179 5.45 -1.15 27.90
C VAL A 179 6.32 0.10 27.69
N ASP A 180 6.76 0.31 26.44
CA ASP A 180 7.59 1.44 25.99
C ASP A 180 9.02 1.46 26.54
N HIS A 181 9.51 0.31 27.04
CA HIS A 181 10.89 0.16 27.52
C HIS A 181 11.85 -0.41 26.48
N ALA A 182 11.37 -0.79 25.32
CA ALA A 182 12.18 -1.32 24.22
C ALA A 182 11.85 -0.60 22.91
N HIS A 183 12.90 -0.17 22.22
CA HIS A 183 12.83 0.59 20.97
C HIS A 183 13.65 -0.12 19.91
N LEU A 184 13.01 -0.38 18.76
CA LEU A 184 13.62 -0.94 17.56
C LEU A 184 13.54 0.08 16.45
N ASP A 185 14.66 0.34 15.76
CA ASP A 185 14.75 1.25 14.62
C ASP A 185 15.66 0.63 13.55
N THR A 186 15.07 0.32 12.37
CA THR A 186 15.75 -0.38 11.30
C THR A 186 15.37 0.17 9.94
N ASP A 187 16.26 0.02 8.93
CA ASP A 187 15.99 0.40 7.55
C ASP A 187 16.66 -0.55 6.54
N ALA A 188 16.17 -0.50 5.31
CA ALA A 188 16.74 -1.26 4.19
C ALA A 188 16.47 -0.62 2.83
N TRP A 189 17.39 -0.87 1.88
CA TRP A 189 17.18 -0.70 0.45
C TRP A 189 16.95 -2.04 -0.20
N THR A 190 15.90 -2.15 -1.00
CA THR A 190 15.54 -3.40 -1.69
C THR A 190 15.30 -3.13 -3.17
N LEU A 191 15.72 -4.07 -4.00
CA LEU A 191 15.56 -4.00 -5.45
C LEU A 191 14.59 -5.06 -5.95
N GLY A 192 13.74 -4.68 -6.89
CA GLY A 192 12.83 -5.57 -7.57
C GLY A 192 12.59 -5.11 -9.01
N TYR A 193 11.63 -5.73 -9.67
CA TYR A 193 11.26 -5.39 -11.03
C TYR A 193 9.76 -5.56 -11.27
N ASN A 194 9.26 -4.87 -12.28
CA ASN A 194 7.90 -5.04 -12.75
C ASN A 194 7.86 -5.14 -14.27
N LEU A 195 6.88 -5.90 -14.75
CA LEU A 195 6.63 -6.13 -16.17
C LEU A 195 5.18 -5.80 -16.49
N GLY A 196 4.94 -5.38 -17.72
CA GLY A 196 3.61 -5.06 -18.19
C GLY A 196 3.39 -5.44 -19.65
N VAL A 197 2.13 -5.81 -19.94
CA VAL A 197 1.65 -6.04 -21.30
C VAL A 197 0.31 -5.33 -21.44
N MET A 198 0.09 -4.66 -22.57
CA MET A 198 -1.22 -4.12 -22.96
C MET A 198 -1.65 -4.70 -24.29
N PHE A 199 -2.92 -4.98 -24.39
CA PHE A 199 -3.56 -5.48 -25.61
C PHE A 199 -4.84 -4.70 -25.93
N GLN A 200 -4.82 -3.96 -27.04
CA GLN A 200 -5.98 -3.27 -27.59
C GLN A 200 -6.66 -4.20 -28.61
N LEU A 201 -7.78 -4.80 -28.21
CA LEU A 201 -8.53 -5.69 -29.11
C LEU A 201 -9.18 -4.90 -30.26
N ASN A 202 -9.80 -3.77 -29.90
CA ASN A 202 -10.41 -2.77 -30.78
C ASN A 202 -10.62 -1.47 -29.97
N ASP A 203 -11.23 -0.45 -30.55
CA ASP A 203 -11.40 0.88 -29.93
C ASP A 203 -12.19 0.82 -28.60
N ASN A 204 -13.01 -0.22 -28.39
CA ASN A 204 -13.89 -0.35 -27.24
C ASN A 204 -13.35 -1.30 -26.17
N HIS A 205 -12.36 -2.14 -26.46
CA HIS A 205 -11.92 -3.20 -25.56
C HIS A 205 -10.41 -3.25 -25.44
N ARG A 206 -9.93 -3.07 -24.21
CA ARG A 206 -8.51 -3.12 -23.85
C ARG A 206 -8.30 -4.06 -22.66
N PHE A 207 -7.18 -4.76 -22.68
CA PHE A 207 -6.75 -5.63 -21.61
C PHE A 207 -5.33 -5.27 -21.21
N GLY A 208 -5.03 -5.42 -19.92
CA GLY A 208 -3.70 -5.21 -19.36
C GLY A 208 -3.34 -6.33 -18.42
N LEU A 209 -2.07 -6.76 -18.47
CA LEU A 209 -1.50 -7.73 -17.54
C LEU A 209 -0.23 -7.13 -16.95
N THR A 210 -0.09 -7.24 -15.63
CA THR A 210 1.10 -6.79 -14.92
C THR A 210 1.63 -7.88 -13.99
N TYR A 211 2.93 -7.85 -13.80
CA TYR A 211 3.67 -8.61 -12.80
C TYR A 211 4.58 -7.68 -12.02
N ARG A 212 4.58 -7.80 -10.70
CA ARG A 212 5.54 -7.17 -9.79
C ARG A 212 6.26 -8.27 -9.02
N SER A 213 7.58 -8.18 -8.95
CA SER A 213 8.39 -9.16 -8.22
C SER A 213 8.16 -9.06 -6.72
N GLU A 214 8.36 -10.15 -6.04
CA GLU A 214 8.54 -10.20 -4.61
C GLU A 214 9.69 -9.30 -4.19
N MET A 215 9.55 -8.63 -3.03
CA MET A 215 10.58 -7.79 -2.43
C MET A 215 10.69 -8.13 -0.94
N ASN A 216 11.81 -8.72 -0.55
CA ASN A 216 12.12 -9.01 0.84
C ASN A 216 13.00 -7.89 1.39
N HIS A 217 12.48 -7.14 2.34
CA HIS A 217 13.17 -6.04 3.01
C HIS A 217 13.88 -6.60 4.24
N ASP A 218 15.17 -6.90 4.13
CA ASP A 218 16.02 -7.31 5.25
C ASP A 218 16.49 -6.06 5.99
N LEU A 219 15.63 -5.56 6.87
CA LEU A 219 15.87 -4.34 7.62
C LEU A 219 16.91 -4.58 8.72
N THR A 220 17.87 -3.69 8.83
CA THR A 220 18.92 -3.75 9.85
C THR A 220 19.07 -2.40 10.56
N GLY A 221 19.38 -2.43 11.84
CA GLY A 221 19.49 -1.21 12.64
C GLY A 221 19.79 -1.49 14.10
N ASN A 222 19.11 -0.82 15.01
CA ASN A 222 19.42 -0.88 16.42
C ASN A 222 18.21 -1.26 17.27
N ILE A 223 18.47 -2.01 18.33
CA ILE A 223 17.53 -2.24 19.42
C ILE A 223 18.13 -1.68 20.73
N ASN A 224 17.30 -0.98 21.51
CA ASN A 224 17.64 -0.50 22.83
C ASN A 224 16.52 -0.87 23.80
N THR A 225 16.88 -1.51 24.92
CA THR A 225 15.95 -1.85 25.99
C THR A 225 16.46 -1.22 27.29
N GLU A 226 15.60 -0.52 27.99
CA GLU A 226 15.88 -0.06 29.35
C GLU A 226 15.70 -1.20 30.35
N ALA A 227 16.43 -1.14 31.48
CA ALA A 227 16.19 -2.08 32.55
C ALA A 227 14.84 -1.79 33.22
N PHE A 228 13.94 -2.75 33.22
CA PHE A 228 12.67 -2.58 33.91
C PHE A 228 12.20 -3.88 34.56
N ARG A 229 11.20 -3.75 35.43
CA ARG A 229 10.66 -4.83 36.23
C ARG A 229 9.14 -4.82 36.08
N TYR A 230 8.58 -5.94 35.67
CA TYR A 230 7.13 -6.08 35.59
C TYR A 230 6.62 -7.25 36.43
N GLN A 231 5.39 -7.10 36.90
CA GLN A 231 4.72 -8.09 37.74
C GLN A 231 4.10 -9.19 36.87
N ILE A 232 4.44 -10.45 37.13
CA ILE A 232 3.85 -11.60 36.44
C ILE A 232 2.56 -12.04 37.16
N ALA A 233 2.65 -12.26 38.49
CA ALA A 233 1.50 -12.66 39.29
C ALA A 233 1.80 -12.45 40.79
N GLY A 234 0.87 -11.87 41.54
CA GLY A 234 1.05 -11.68 42.99
C GLY A 234 2.37 -10.96 43.30
N PRO A 235 3.24 -11.47 44.17
CA PRO A 235 4.55 -10.86 44.48
C PRO A 235 5.66 -11.27 43.51
N ILE A 236 5.36 -11.97 42.42
CA ILE A 236 6.35 -12.49 41.46
C ILE A 236 6.58 -11.44 40.39
N TYR A 237 7.85 -11.03 40.26
CA TYR A 237 8.29 -10.08 39.25
C TYR A 237 9.35 -10.71 38.35
N LYS A 238 9.38 -10.27 37.08
CA LYS A 238 10.45 -10.54 36.14
C LYS A 238 11.24 -9.26 35.90
N GLU A 239 12.55 -9.35 35.90
CA GLU A 239 13.45 -8.26 35.57
C GLU A 239 13.94 -8.44 34.14
N ILE A 240 13.83 -7.39 33.34
CA ILE A 240 14.40 -7.30 32.00
C ILE A 240 15.64 -6.40 32.14
N PRO A 241 16.83 -6.89 31.82
CA PRO A 241 18.05 -6.07 31.89
C PRO A 241 18.07 -5.03 30.76
N ALA A 242 18.76 -3.94 30.97
CA ALA A 242 19.11 -3.03 29.88
C ALA A 242 19.96 -3.78 28.84
N MET A 243 19.62 -3.60 27.57
CA MET A 243 20.31 -4.21 26.43
C MET A 243 20.36 -3.22 25.28
N SER A 244 21.46 -3.21 24.55
CA SER A 244 21.56 -2.54 23.25
C SER A 244 22.33 -3.42 22.29
N GLY A 245 21.97 -3.37 21.03
CA GLY A 245 22.61 -4.18 19.99
C GLY A 245 22.12 -3.85 18.60
N GLN A 246 22.72 -4.51 17.62
CA GLN A 246 22.19 -4.50 16.26
C GLN A 246 20.94 -5.39 16.20
N ALA A 247 19.95 -4.94 15.48
CA ALA A 247 18.73 -5.72 15.20
C ALA A 247 18.53 -5.92 13.72
N GLY A 248 17.89 -7.05 13.37
CA GLY A 248 17.44 -7.34 12.03
C GLY A 248 15.97 -7.81 12.05
N VAL A 249 15.19 -7.32 11.11
CA VAL A 249 13.78 -7.71 10.89
C VAL A 249 13.56 -7.90 9.40
N ASN A 250 12.91 -8.98 8.99
CA ASN A 250 12.50 -9.11 7.59
C ASN A 250 11.03 -8.79 7.40
N VAL A 251 10.74 -7.99 6.36
CA VAL A 251 9.39 -7.65 5.92
C VAL A 251 9.25 -7.99 4.44
N LEU A 252 8.26 -8.79 4.09
CA LEU A 252 8.06 -9.27 2.74
C LEU A 252 6.87 -8.58 2.08
N ASN A 253 7.10 -7.99 0.91
CA ASN A 253 6.06 -7.63 -0.04
C ASN A 253 5.94 -8.77 -1.08
N PRO A 254 4.78 -9.44 -1.20
CA PRO A 254 4.62 -10.59 -2.07
C PRO A 254 4.71 -10.21 -3.55
N ARG A 255 5.02 -11.19 -4.40
CA ARG A 255 4.84 -11.01 -5.84
C ARG A 255 3.36 -10.86 -6.17
N GLN A 256 3.09 -10.04 -7.20
CA GLN A 256 1.74 -9.70 -7.62
C GLN A 256 1.55 -9.94 -9.11
N VAL A 257 0.39 -10.45 -9.48
CA VAL A 257 -0.09 -10.53 -10.87
C VAL A 257 -1.45 -9.88 -10.93
N THR A 258 -1.66 -8.96 -11.87
CA THR A 258 -2.97 -8.33 -12.09
C THR A 258 -3.35 -8.37 -13.56
N LEU A 259 -4.52 -8.91 -13.84
CA LEU A 259 -5.18 -8.87 -15.15
C LEU A 259 -6.37 -7.91 -15.05
N SER A 260 -6.48 -6.98 -16.00
CA SER A 260 -7.56 -6.00 -16.02
C SER A 260 -8.17 -5.87 -17.42
N GLY A 261 -9.43 -5.43 -17.46
CA GLY A 261 -10.13 -5.08 -18.68
C GLY A 261 -10.81 -3.71 -18.60
N LEU A 262 -10.84 -3.03 -19.73
CA LEU A 262 -11.61 -1.81 -19.98
C LEU A 262 -12.53 -2.05 -21.17
N HIS A 263 -13.84 -1.79 -21.00
CA HIS A 263 -14.86 -2.00 -22.00
C HIS A 263 -15.76 -0.78 -22.14
N GLN A 264 -15.68 -0.09 -23.28
CA GLN A 264 -16.62 0.97 -23.63
C GLN A 264 -17.93 0.32 -24.08
N VAL A 265 -18.94 0.32 -23.22
CA VAL A 265 -20.23 -0.35 -23.47
C VAL A 265 -21.18 0.53 -24.29
N THR A 266 -21.21 1.82 -23.95
CA THR A 266 -21.91 2.87 -24.70
C THR A 266 -21.04 4.11 -24.74
N THR A 267 -21.38 5.11 -25.54
CA THR A 267 -20.61 6.36 -25.62
C THR A 267 -20.32 6.98 -24.25
N PRO A 268 -21.28 7.08 -23.28
CA PRO A 268 -20.99 7.63 -21.97
C PRO A 268 -20.52 6.59 -20.93
N LEU A 269 -20.67 5.28 -21.14
CA LEU A 269 -20.44 4.25 -20.12
C LEU A 269 -19.29 3.33 -20.47
N SER A 270 -18.29 3.28 -19.61
CA SER A 270 -17.24 2.26 -19.61
C SER A 270 -17.35 1.39 -18.36
N LEU A 271 -17.13 0.10 -18.51
CA LEU A 271 -16.95 -0.86 -17.41
C LEU A 271 -15.48 -1.24 -17.33
N VAL A 272 -14.99 -1.38 -16.12
CA VAL A 272 -13.63 -1.82 -15.82
C VAL A 272 -13.67 -2.94 -14.79
N TRP A 273 -12.71 -3.87 -14.90
CA TRP A 273 -12.55 -4.95 -13.92
C TRP A 273 -11.08 -5.29 -13.73
N SER A 274 -10.77 -5.93 -12.61
CA SER A 274 -9.46 -6.49 -12.31
C SER A 274 -9.61 -7.84 -11.61
N LEU A 275 -8.68 -8.76 -11.93
CA LEU A 275 -8.41 -9.98 -11.18
C LEU A 275 -6.95 -9.92 -10.77
N GLY A 276 -6.69 -10.04 -9.47
CA GLY A 276 -5.38 -9.98 -8.86
C GLY A 276 -5.03 -11.26 -8.11
N PHE A 277 -3.74 -11.54 -8.03
CA PHE A 277 -3.16 -12.59 -7.23
C PHE A 277 -1.92 -12.05 -6.53
N GLU A 278 -1.82 -12.28 -5.23
CA GLU A 278 -0.67 -11.93 -4.40
C GLU A 278 -0.20 -13.17 -3.67
N GLN A 279 1.09 -13.52 -3.82
CA GLN A 279 1.64 -14.72 -3.21
C GLN A 279 2.07 -14.47 -1.77
N TRP A 280 1.11 -14.24 -0.88
CA TRP A 280 1.35 -14.07 0.55
C TRP A 280 1.86 -15.35 1.22
N SER A 281 1.64 -16.53 0.64
CA SER A 281 2.21 -17.80 1.09
C SER A 281 3.75 -17.81 1.12
N ALA A 282 4.42 -16.86 0.48
CA ALA A 282 5.85 -16.64 0.64
C ALA A 282 6.23 -16.09 2.03
N ASN A 283 5.29 -15.43 2.73
CA ASN A 283 5.49 -14.88 4.07
C ASN A 283 5.07 -15.88 5.16
N GLN A 284 5.92 -16.86 5.43
CA GLN A 284 5.66 -17.90 6.44
C GLN A 284 6.03 -17.44 7.85
N SER A 285 6.99 -16.52 7.96
CA SER A 285 7.45 -16.02 9.25
C SER A 285 8.22 -14.70 9.12
N THR A 286 8.11 -13.86 10.14
CA THR A 286 8.98 -12.70 10.36
C THR A 286 10.08 -13.09 11.33
N HIS A 287 11.33 -12.97 10.92
CA HIS A 287 12.49 -13.26 11.77
C HIS A 287 13.00 -11.98 12.40
N VAL A 288 13.25 -12.04 13.69
CA VAL A 288 13.92 -10.97 14.43
C VAL A 288 15.26 -11.49 14.94
N SER A 289 16.33 -10.77 14.63
CA SER A 289 17.68 -11.10 15.11
C SER A 289 18.26 -9.97 15.96
N ILE A 290 19.14 -10.33 16.89
CA ILE A 290 19.90 -9.38 17.70
C ILE A 290 21.37 -9.80 17.68
N ASN A 291 22.28 -8.89 17.30
CA ASN A 291 23.69 -9.14 17.11
C ASN A 291 23.97 -10.38 16.24
N ASP A 292 23.31 -10.45 15.09
CA ASP A 292 23.37 -11.56 14.13
C ASP A 292 22.96 -12.93 14.70
N THR A 293 22.33 -12.94 15.86
CA THR A 293 21.82 -14.15 16.48
C THR A 293 20.30 -14.16 16.40
N HIS A 294 19.72 -15.28 16.01
CA HIS A 294 18.27 -15.44 16.03
C HIS A 294 17.73 -15.17 17.42
N PHE A 295 16.83 -14.20 17.53
CA PHE A 295 16.21 -13.80 18.79
C PHE A 295 14.81 -14.37 18.92
N THR A 296 13.94 -14.15 17.92
CA THR A 296 12.58 -14.68 17.87
C THR A 296 12.08 -14.79 16.44
N GLN A 297 11.00 -15.53 16.29
CA GLN A 297 10.30 -15.70 15.02
C GLN A 297 8.80 -15.56 15.26
N ILE A 298 8.17 -14.69 14.48
CA ILE A 298 6.71 -14.56 14.48
C ILE A 298 6.20 -15.42 13.33
N SER A 299 5.39 -16.44 13.63
CA SER A 299 4.75 -17.27 12.62
C SER A 299 3.68 -16.44 11.89
N ARG A 300 3.72 -16.43 10.57
CA ARG A 300 2.71 -15.77 9.73
C ARG A 300 1.80 -16.79 9.07
N ASN A 301 2.39 -17.82 8.46
CA ASN A 301 1.72 -18.92 7.76
C ASN A 301 0.60 -18.41 6.83
N PHE A 302 0.86 -17.30 6.13
CA PHE A 302 -0.14 -16.69 5.26
C PHE A 302 -0.45 -17.56 4.06
N ASP A 303 -1.70 -17.54 3.64
CA ASP A 303 -2.20 -18.07 2.38
C ASP A 303 -2.16 -17.02 1.27
N ASP A 304 -2.24 -17.46 0.02
CA ASP A 304 -2.27 -16.58 -1.14
C ASP A 304 -3.58 -15.80 -1.20
N VAL A 305 -3.49 -14.52 -1.58
CA VAL A 305 -4.64 -13.62 -1.68
C VAL A 305 -5.11 -13.49 -3.11
N TRP A 306 -6.41 -13.65 -3.31
CA TRP A 306 -7.10 -13.42 -4.56
C TRP A 306 -7.92 -12.14 -4.48
N ILE A 307 -7.79 -11.31 -5.52
CA ILE A 307 -8.44 -10.00 -5.60
C ILE A 307 -9.37 -9.98 -6.80
N ALA A 308 -10.57 -9.45 -6.62
CA ALA A 308 -11.51 -9.15 -7.68
C ALA A 308 -12.09 -7.75 -7.51
N ALA A 309 -12.14 -6.97 -8.58
CA ALA A 309 -12.73 -5.64 -8.56
C ALA A 309 -13.56 -5.38 -9.82
N LEU A 310 -14.65 -4.64 -9.67
CA LEU A 310 -15.54 -4.20 -10.73
C LEU A 310 -15.84 -2.72 -10.56
N GLY A 311 -15.77 -1.96 -11.64
CA GLY A 311 -16.05 -0.52 -11.64
C GLY A 311 -16.79 -0.04 -12.87
N ALA A 312 -17.42 1.10 -12.73
CA ALA A 312 -18.12 1.81 -13.77
C ALA A 312 -17.65 3.25 -13.87
N ARG A 313 -17.55 3.76 -15.09
CA ARG A 313 -17.11 5.13 -15.41
C ARG A 313 -18.14 5.74 -16.35
N TYR A 314 -18.83 6.79 -15.91
CA TYR A 314 -19.90 7.41 -16.67
C TYR A 314 -19.58 8.87 -17.02
N GLN A 315 -19.47 9.16 -18.33
CA GLN A 315 -19.24 10.52 -18.84
C GLN A 315 -20.55 11.32 -18.76
N LEU A 316 -20.71 12.10 -17.69
CA LEU A 316 -21.90 12.88 -17.43
C LEU A 316 -21.99 14.10 -18.35
N THR A 317 -20.87 14.77 -18.59
CA THR A 317 -20.71 15.89 -19.54
C THR A 317 -19.38 15.77 -20.28
N PRO A 318 -19.11 16.53 -21.34
CA PRO A 318 -17.79 16.49 -22.01
C PRO A 318 -16.58 16.75 -21.08
N LYS A 319 -16.80 17.33 -19.91
CA LYS A 319 -15.74 17.68 -18.94
C LYS A 319 -15.80 16.88 -17.64
N LEU A 320 -16.94 16.24 -17.34
CA LEU A 320 -17.14 15.58 -16.05
C LEU A 320 -17.48 14.10 -16.27
N ARG A 321 -16.67 13.21 -15.68
CA ARG A 321 -16.90 11.77 -15.59
C ARG A 321 -17.02 11.39 -14.11
N LEU A 322 -18.03 10.59 -13.80
CA LEU A 322 -18.22 9.97 -12.50
C LEU A 322 -17.67 8.54 -12.54
N GLU A 323 -17.13 8.10 -11.43
CA GLU A 323 -16.51 6.78 -11.28
C GLU A 323 -16.97 6.13 -10.00
N THR A 324 -17.16 4.82 -10.02
CA THR A 324 -17.48 4.01 -8.84
C THR A 324 -16.94 2.62 -9.00
N GLY A 325 -16.72 1.93 -7.88
CA GLY A 325 -16.27 0.55 -7.92
C GLY A 325 -16.47 -0.16 -6.59
N VAL A 326 -16.42 -1.48 -6.69
CA VAL A 326 -16.39 -2.40 -5.56
C VAL A 326 -15.26 -3.38 -5.77
N GLY A 327 -14.60 -3.79 -4.67
CA GLY A 327 -13.50 -4.74 -4.68
C GLY A 327 -13.59 -5.70 -3.51
N TYR A 328 -13.00 -6.87 -3.69
CA TYR A 328 -12.85 -7.90 -2.69
C TYR A 328 -11.44 -8.48 -2.75
N ALA A 329 -10.85 -8.74 -1.59
CA ALA A 329 -9.64 -9.54 -1.46
C ALA A 329 -9.86 -10.62 -0.38
N SER A 330 -9.44 -11.86 -0.67
CA SER A 330 -9.53 -12.96 0.30
C SER A 330 -8.64 -12.72 1.51
N SER A 331 -8.97 -13.35 2.64
CA SER A 331 -8.11 -13.35 3.82
C SER A 331 -6.78 -14.07 3.52
N PRO A 332 -5.64 -13.53 3.96
CA PRO A 332 -4.39 -14.26 3.97
C PRO A 332 -4.26 -15.20 5.19
N LEU A 333 -5.14 -15.09 6.19
CA LEU A 333 -5.03 -15.83 7.45
C LEU A 333 -6.40 -16.09 8.07
N ASP A 334 -6.68 -17.36 8.36
CA ASP A 334 -7.95 -17.79 8.99
C ASP A 334 -7.74 -18.36 10.40
N ASP A 335 -6.49 -18.57 10.85
CA ASP A 335 -6.18 -19.13 12.17
C ASP A 335 -5.95 -18.03 13.22
N PRO A 336 -6.89 -17.83 14.17
CA PRO A 336 -6.76 -16.79 15.20
C PRO A 336 -5.61 -17.03 16.19
N SER A 337 -5.05 -18.24 16.25
CA SER A 337 -3.95 -18.57 17.18
C SER A 337 -2.60 -17.99 16.75
N ILE A 338 -2.44 -17.67 15.47
CA ILE A 338 -1.24 -17.05 14.90
C ILE A 338 -1.48 -15.64 14.40
N GLN A 339 -2.70 -15.09 14.60
CA GLN A 339 -2.98 -13.67 14.37
C GLN A 339 -2.12 -12.80 15.29
N SER A 340 -1.71 -11.62 14.82
CA SER A 340 -0.82 -10.74 15.55
C SER A 340 -1.28 -9.28 15.50
N ALA A 341 -0.98 -8.52 16.55
CA ALA A 341 -1.42 -7.14 16.69
C ALA A 341 -0.74 -6.18 15.69
N ASP A 342 0.46 -6.52 15.21
CA ASP A 342 1.17 -5.70 14.22
C ASP A 342 0.57 -5.80 12.81
N LEU A 343 -0.21 -6.86 12.54
CA LEU A 343 -0.81 -7.12 11.24
C LEU A 343 -2.13 -7.91 11.39
N PRO A 344 -3.18 -7.30 11.97
CA PRO A 344 -4.47 -7.95 12.09
C PRO A 344 -5.16 -7.97 10.72
N VAL A 345 -5.22 -9.17 10.09
CA VAL A 345 -5.68 -9.35 8.71
C VAL A 345 -6.88 -10.27 8.60
N ASP A 346 -7.77 -9.94 7.65
CA ASP A 346 -8.93 -10.73 7.24
C ASP A 346 -9.23 -10.42 5.76
N SER A 347 -10.35 -10.90 5.25
CA SER A 347 -10.87 -10.53 3.94
C SER A 347 -11.19 -9.04 3.87
N GLN A 348 -11.01 -8.45 2.69
CA GLN A 348 -11.17 -7.02 2.52
C GLN A 348 -12.30 -6.71 1.53
N HIS A 349 -13.14 -5.73 1.89
CA HIS A 349 -14.18 -5.20 1.01
C HIS A 349 -13.92 -3.71 0.74
N ARG A 350 -13.90 -3.33 -0.53
CA ARG A 350 -13.64 -1.96 -0.99
C ARG A 350 -14.87 -1.36 -1.65
N TYR A 351 -15.18 -0.11 -1.29
CA TYR A 351 -16.25 0.68 -1.88
C TYR A 351 -15.71 2.04 -2.26
N SER A 352 -15.77 2.40 -3.52
CA SER A 352 -15.12 3.61 -4.02
C SER A 352 -16.03 4.45 -4.87
N LEU A 353 -15.81 5.76 -4.78
CA LEU A 353 -16.44 6.79 -5.60
C LEU A 353 -15.37 7.77 -6.07
N GLY A 354 -15.57 8.36 -7.24
CA GLY A 354 -14.70 9.41 -7.71
C GLY A 354 -15.29 10.22 -8.84
N MET A 355 -14.58 11.29 -9.16
CA MET A 355 -14.91 12.13 -10.30
C MET A 355 -13.65 12.60 -11.00
N HIS A 356 -13.68 12.59 -12.31
CA HIS A 356 -12.68 13.20 -13.18
C HIS A 356 -13.25 14.46 -13.78
N TYR A 357 -12.54 15.60 -13.65
CA TYR A 357 -12.91 16.88 -14.21
C TYR A 357 -11.82 17.43 -15.12
N GLN A 358 -12.13 17.61 -16.41
CA GLN A 358 -11.25 18.25 -17.38
C GLN A 358 -11.33 19.77 -17.23
N TRP A 359 -10.39 20.36 -16.47
CA TRP A 359 -10.35 21.81 -16.23
C TRP A 359 -9.93 22.58 -17.48
N ARG A 360 -8.83 22.14 -18.13
CA ARG A 360 -8.28 22.69 -19.37
C ARG A 360 -7.87 21.53 -20.29
N PRO A 361 -7.64 21.76 -21.59
CA PRO A 361 -7.23 20.69 -22.49
C PRO A 361 -6.02 19.87 -22.00
N ASN A 362 -5.12 20.52 -21.26
CA ASN A 362 -3.89 19.92 -20.76
C ASN A 362 -3.85 19.77 -19.23
N LEU A 363 -4.99 19.95 -18.52
CA LEU A 363 -5.06 19.83 -17.06
C LEU A 363 -6.36 19.18 -16.64
N SER A 364 -6.28 18.06 -15.95
CA SER A 364 -7.43 17.40 -15.32
C SER A 364 -7.22 17.14 -13.84
N LEU A 365 -8.31 17.00 -13.12
CA LEU A 365 -8.40 16.74 -11.68
C LEU A 365 -9.23 15.49 -11.46
N ASN A 366 -8.73 14.55 -10.67
CA ASN A 366 -9.48 13.36 -10.24
C ASN A 366 -9.60 13.38 -8.72
N GLY A 367 -10.78 13.67 -8.21
CA GLY A 367 -11.10 13.50 -6.80
C GLY A 367 -11.61 12.09 -6.54
N TYR A 368 -11.22 11.48 -5.40
CA TYR A 368 -11.66 10.15 -5.04
C TYR A 368 -11.86 9.97 -3.54
N TYR A 369 -12.73 9.03 -3.21
CA TYR A 369 -12.94 8.48 -1.88
C TYR A 369 -13.05 6.96 -1.98
N SER A 370 -12.43 6.26 -1.04
CA SER A 370 -12.56 4.80 -0.88
C SER A 370 -12.72 4.45 0.59
N TYR A 371 -13.70 3.62 0.90
CA TYR A 371 -13.84 2.95 2.18
C TYR A 371 -13.39 1.50 2.00
N VAL A 372 -12.47 1.06 2.86
CA VAL A 372 -11.98 -0.30 2.89
C VAL A 372 -12.28 -0.87 4.26
N ASP A 373 -13.09 -1.91 4.27
CA ASP A 373 -13.38 -2.74 5.43
C ASP A 373 -12.39 -3.91 5.41
N TYR A 374 -11.61 -4.07 6.47
CA TYR A 374 -10.62 -5.13 6.63
C TYR A 374 -11.13 -6.28 7.50
N GLY A 375 -12.43 -6.31 7.76
CA GLY A 375 -13.08 -7.35 8.55
C GLY A 375 -12.82 -7.21 10.05
N ASN A 376 -13.14 -8.30 10.73
CA ASN A 376 -13.08 -8.40 12.18
C ASN A 376 -12.23 -9.60 12.61
N PRO A 377 -10.91 -9.58 12.36
CA PRO A 377 -10.06 -10.72 12.66
C PRO A 377 -10.03 -11.02 14.15
N GLU A 378 -10.22 -12.31 14.49
CA GLU A 378 -10.09 -12.81 15.87
C GLU A 378 -8.62 -13.08 16.18
N ILE A 379 -8.22 -12.83 17.44
CA ILE A 379 -6.91 -13.19 17.96
C ILE A 379 -7.08 -14.06 19.20
N ALA A 380 -6.35 -15.20 19.25
CA ALA A 380 -6.37 -16.15 20.34
C ALA A 380 -4.95 -16.62 20.70
N SER A 381 -4.03 -15.68 20.88
CA SER A 381 -2.66 -15.92 21.32
C SER A 381 -2.58 -16.13 22.85
N GLU A 382 -1.38 -16.43 23.37
CA GLU A 382 -1.17 -16.53 24.82
C GLU A 382 -1.39 -15.20 25.56
N SER A 383 -1.08 -14.09 24.91
CA SER A 383 -1.12 -12.73 25.49
C SER A 383 -2.42 -11.99 25.18
N MET A 384 -3.10 -12.31 24.08
CA MET A 384 -4.25 -11.60 23.58
C MET A 384 -5.37 -12.58 23.20
N GLN A 385 -6.58 -12.32 23.68
CA GLN A 385 -7.79 -13.06 23.31
C GLN A 385 -8.90 -12.06 23.06
N GLY A 386 -9.34 -11.94 21.83
CA GLY A 386 -10.33 -10.93 21.47
C GLY A 386 -10.53 -10.80 19.97
N GLN A 387 -10.97 -9.63 19.57
CA GLN A 387 -11.31 -9.32 18.19
C GLN A 387 -10.86 -7.92 17.82
N PHE A 388 -10.43 -7.75 16.58
CA PHE A 388 -10.21 -6.43 15.99
C PHE A 388 -11.42 -5.98 15.17
N ASP A 389 -11.62 -4.68 15.05
CA ASP A 389 -12.51 -4.02 14.09
C ASP A 389 -11.65 -3.03 13.30
N ASN A 390 -11.45 -3.33 12.01
CA ASN A 390 -10.48 -2.61 11.19
C ASN A 390 -11.12 -2.04 9.94
N HIS A 391 -11.04 -0.73 9.77
CA HIS A 391 -11.42 -0.10 8.50
C HIS A 391 -10.55 1.11 8.18
N ASN A 392 -10.52 1.47 6.92
CA ASN A 392 -9.74 2.58 6.43
C ASN A 392 -10.51 3.43 5.43
N GLN A 393 -10.32 4.74 5.47
CA GLN A 393 -10.90 5.68 4.54
C GLN A 393 -9.79 6.43 3.80
N PHE A 394 -9.83 6.37 2.49
CA PHE A 394 -8.89 7.08 1.62
C PHE A 394 -9.60 8.20 0.88
N PHE A 395 -8.99 9.36 0.84
CA PHE A 395 -9.46 10.48 0.03
C PHE A 395 -8.30 11.24 -0.54
N GLY A 396 -8.45 11.68 -1.78
CA GLY A 396 -7.37 12.37 -2.45
C GLY A 396 -7.77 13.08 -3.72
N LEU A 397 -6.78 13.79 -4.24
CA LEU A 397 -6.84 14.55 -5.47
C LEU A 397 -5.62 14.24 -6.33
N LEU A 398 -5.86 13.65 -7.50
CA LEU A 398 -4.85 13.45 -8.52
C LEU A 398 -4.95 14.59 -9.54
N ILE A 399 -3.85 15.32 -9.72
CA ILE A 399 -3.69 16.41 -10.67
C ILE A 399 -2.88 15.90 -11.85
N ASN A 400 -3.44 15.92 -13.06
CA ASN A 400 -2.79 15.45 -14.27
C ASN A 400 -2.52 16.61 -15.22
N MET A 401 -1.29 16.71 -15.70
CA MET A 401 -0.82 17.75 -16.63
C MET A 401 -0.14 17.10 -17.83
N THR A 402 -0.44 17.62 -19.03
CA THR A 402 0.27 17.30 -20.27
C THR A 402 0.95 18.55 -20.83
N PHE A 403 2.09 18.39 -21.51
CA PHE A 403 2.94 19.50 -22.01
C PHE A 403 3.15 19.43 -23.51
#